data_4aeb913ff202d476770f4173e14f7eea
#
_entry.id   4aeb913ff202d476770f4173e14f7eea
#
_cell.length_a   1.000
_cell.length_b   1.000
_cell.length_c   1.000
_cell.angle_alpha   90.00
_cell.angle_beta   90.00
_cell.angle_gamma   90.00
#
_symmetry.space_group_name_H-M   'P 1'
#
loop_
_entity.id
_entity.type
_entity.pdbx_description
1 polymer ?
#
loop_
_entity_poly.entity_id
_entity_poly.type
_entity_poly.pdbx_seq_one_letter_code
_entity_poly.pdbx_strand_id
1 'polypeptide(L)'
;MQERHEDEPISARRRWIEQCLKLGLKDAGLSIPTFAKDRSLLGFSGANANGIVCRFEDFDGVFTPNWKYDRDKKAWRVKYVERLWRGMPQDALNARDNSAEFENVLVQIRDFASKIGCENFAQTFDSALKTLRGEAAVGEYYAVSFAALPQPSLRAFAAAGIADVFGAMGSW
;
A
#
# COMPACT_ATOMS: atom_id res chain seq x y z
N MET A 1 24.20 -23.79 -21.41
CA MET A 1 24.27 -22.33 -21.20
C MET A 1 22.97 -21.96 -20.51
N GLN A 2 23.03 -21.89 -19.20
CA GLN A 2 21.85 -21.69 -18.34
C GLN A 2 21.66 -20.19 -18.15
N GLU A 3 20.61 -19.63 -18.70
CA GLU A 3 20.22 -18.25 -18.45
C GLU A 3 19.78 -18.14 -16.99
N ARG A 4 20.57 -17.40 -16.21
CA ARG A 4 20.18 -16.96 -14.87
C ARG A 4 19.11 -15.89 -15.04
N HIS A 5 17.85 -16.21 -14.78
CA HIS A 5 16.85 -15.23 -14.44
C HIS A 5 17.25 -14.61 -13.10
N GLU A 6 17.80 -13.43 -13.17
CA GLU A 6 18.15 -12.65 -11.98
C GLU A 6 16.90 -12.13 -11.31
N ASP A 7 16.64 -12.60 -10.09
CA ASP A 7 15.68 -12.05 -9.13
C ASP A 7 16.17 -10.68 -8.59
N GLU A 8 16.39 -9.70 -9.48
CA GLU A 8 16.92 -8.39 -9.11
C GLU A 8 16.05 -7.57 -8.13
N PRO A 9 14.70 -7.58 -8.17
CA PRO A 9 13.92 -6.73 -7.27
C PRO A 9 14.00 -7.14 -5.81
N ILE A 10 14.02 -8.44 -5.53
CA ILE A 10 14.06 -8.96 -4.15
C ILE A 10 15.43 -8.72 -3.53
N SER A 11 16.50 -8.90 -4.29
CA SER A 11 17.87 -8.70 -3.81
C SER A 11 18.17 -7.24 -3.47
N ALA A 12 17.63 -6.28 -4.22
CA ALA A 12 17.81 -4.85 -3.97
C ALA A 12 17.08 -4.39 -2.69
N ARG A 13 15.84 -4.84 -2.48
CA ARG A 13 15.07 -4.56 -1.25
C ARG A 13 15.74 -5.13 -0.02
N ARG A 14 16.19 -6.37 -0.10
CA ARG A 14 16.87 -7.04 1.00
C ARG A 14 18.15 -6.33 1.38
N ARG A 15 18.98 -5.96 0.41
CA ARG A 15 20.21 -5.19 0.64
C ARG A 15 19.95 -3.85 1.30
N TRP A 16 18.89 -3.15 0.88
CA TRP A 16 18.51 -1.87 1.48
C TRP A 16 18.13 -2.04 2.96
N ILE A 17 17.29 -3.04 3.29
CA ILE A 17 16.92 -3.34 4.67
C ILE A 17 18.16 -3.68 5.51
N GLU A 18 19.03 -4.54 4.99
CA GLU A 18 20.28 -4.93 5.66
C GLU A 18 21.20 -3.73 5.91
N GLN A 19 21.26 -2.77 4.99
CA GLN A 19 21.99 -1.52 5.19
C GLN A 19 21.37 -0.66 6.28
N CYS A 20 20.06 -0.48 6.25
CA CYS A 20 19.35 0.28 7.29
C CYS A 20 19.56 -0.34 8.68
N LEU A 21 19.49 -1.66 8.78
CA LEU A 21 19.74 -2.37 10.05
C LEU A 21 21.19 -2.17 10.53
N LYS A 22 22.18 -2.19 9.63
CA LYS A 22 23.58 -1.89 9.97
C LYS A 22 23.79 -0.45 10.46
N LEU A 23 22.95 0.49 9.99
CA LEU A 23 22.95 1.89 10.42
C LEU A 23 22.16 2.11 11.71
N GLY A 24 21.67 1.05 12.35
CA GLY A 24 20.92 1.14 13.60
C GLY A 24 19.46 1.52 13.41
N LEU A 25 18.82 1.03 12.33
CA LEU A 25 17.38 1.21 12.14
C LEU A 25 16.60 0.68 13.33
N LYS A 26 15.83 1.54 13.97
CA LYS A 26 14.96 1.21 15.11
C LYS A 26 13.51 0.98 14.68
N ASP A 27 13.05 1.77 13.71
CA ASP A 27 11.68 1.72 13.23
C ASP A 27 11.58 2.26 11.80
N ALA A 28 10.62 1.78 11.04
CA ALA A 28 10.33 2.26 9.71
C ALA A 28 8.82 2.31 9.47
N GLY A 29 8.34 3.42 8.92
CA GLY A 29 6.93 3.61 8.66
C GLY A 29 6.67 4.39 7.38
N LEU A 30 5.44 4.30 6.86
CA LEU A 30 5.01 5.10 5.72
C LEU A 30 4.65 6.51 6.19
N SER A 31 5.24 7.52 5.56
CA SER A 31 4.76 8.89 5.67
C SER A 31 3.61 9.07 4.69
N ILE A 32 2.39 9.18 5.22
CA ILE A 32 1.21 9.53 4.45
C ILE A 32 0.88 10.98 4.78
N PRO A 33 0.69 11.87 3.79
CA PRO A 33 0.30 13.24 4.07
C PRO A 33 -1.06 13.25 4.78
N THR A 34 -1.06 13.65 6.05
CA THR A 34 -2.27 13.69 6.90
C THR A 34 -3.24 14.81 6.52
N PHE A 35 -2.84 15.70 5.60
CA PHE A 35 -3.60 16.89 5.22
C PHE A 35 -4.21 16.83 3.82
N ALA A 36 -4.36 15.66 3.23
CA ALA A 36 -5.09 15.52 1.98
C ALA A 36 -6.58 15.79 2.21
N LYS A 37 -6.97 17.06 2.42
CA LYS A 37 -8.37 17.49 2.34
C LYS A 37 -8.94 17.33 0.92
N ASP A 38 -8.08 17.14 -0.05
CA ASP A 38 -8.42 17.01 -1.44
C ASP A 38 -8.25 15.55 -1.89
N ARG A 39 -9.36 14.94 -2.29
CA ARG A 39 -9.40 13.59 -2.86
C ARG A 39 -8.48 13.43 -4.09
N SER A 40 -8.21 14.52 -4.83
CA SER A 40 -7.29 14.53 -5.96
C SER A 40 -5.86 14.16 -5.55
N LEU A 41 -5.47 14.47 -4.31
CA LEU A 41 -4.16 14.10 -3.76
C LEU A 41 -4.07 12.62 -3.38
N LEU A 42 -5.19 11.97 -3.12
CA LEU A 42 -5.24 10.53 -2.79
C LEU A 42 -5.23 9.64 -4.04
N GLY A 43 -5.70 10.15 -5.20
CA GLY A 43 -5.83 9.38 -6.43
C GLY A 43 -4.54 9.33 -7.26
N PHE A 44 -4.26 10.39 -8.00
CA PHE A 44 -3.24 10.38 -9.05
C PHE A 44 -1.95 11.17 -8.74
N SER A 45 -1.99 12.13 -7.85
CA SER A 45 -0.84 12.99 -7.54
C SER A 45 -0.10 12.59 -6.26
N GLY A 46 -0.65 11.72 -5.44
CA GLY A 46 -0.10 11.33 -4.14
C GLY A 46 1.16 10.48 -4.20
N ALA A 47 1.51 9.93 -5.35
CA ALA A 47 2.67 9.06 -5.51
C ALA A 47 4.01 9.73 -5.11
N ASN A 48 4.10 11.04 -5.20
CA ASN A 48 5.30 11.81 -4.83
C ASN A 48 5.30 12.29 -3.37
N ALA A 49 4.19 12.20 -2.67
CA ALA A 49 4.06 12.66 -1.30
C ALA A 49 4.28 11.54 -0.26
N ASN A 50 4.23 10.30 -0.70
CA ASN A 50 4.45 9.14 0.17
C ASN A 50 5.94 8.84 0.28
N GLY A 51 6.40 8.59 1.50
CA GLY A 51 7.77 8.21 1.77
C GLY A 51 7.85 7.13 2.85
N ILE A 52 9.02 6.51 2.95
CA ILE A 52 9.33 5.61 4.05
C ILE A 52 10.18 6.43 5.03
N VAL A 53 9.66 6.68 6.23
CA VAL A 53 10.42 7.30 7.31
C VAL A 53 11.14 6.21 8.07
N CYS A 54 12.45 6.32 8.16
CA CYS A 54 13.31 5.41 8.89
C CYS A 54 13.88 6.15 10.10
N ARG A 55 13.69 5.57 11.29
CA ARG A 55 14.21 6.11 12.55
C ARG A 55 15.49 5.40 12.92
N PHE A 56 16.54 6.17 13.03
CA PHE A 56 17.85 5.72 13.47
C PHE A 56 18.14 6.25 14.90
N GLU A 57 19.29 5.96 15.42
CA GLU A 57 19.66 6.41 16.78
C GLU A 57 19.80 7.92 16.87
N ASP A 58 20.48 8.52 15.91
CA ASP A 58 20.87 9.93 15.96
C ASP A 58 20.11 10.82 14.96
N PHE A 59 19.34 10.22 14.05
CA PHE A 59 18.60 10.96 13.02
C PHE A 59 17.42 10.17 12.48
N ASP A 60 16.49 10.89 11.85
CA ASP A 60 15.42 10.30 11.06
C ASP A 60 15.67 10.62 9.58
N GLY A 61 15.55 9.59 8.74
CA GLY A 61 15.63 9.69 7.30
C GLY A 61 14.28 9.46 6.63
N VAL A 62 14.02 10.11 5.50
CA VAL A 62 12.88 9.80 4.65
C VAL A 62 13.33 9.38 3.27
N PHE A 63 12.83 8.26 2.82
CA PHE A 63 13.05 7.72 1.47
C PHE A 63 11.83 8.03 0.61
N THR A 64 11.98 8.93 -0.35
CA THR A 64 10.90 9.31 -1.26
C THR A 64 11.10 8.64 -2.62
N PRO A 65 10.03 8.08 -3.24
CA PRO A 65 10.13 7.46 -4.55
C PRO A 65 10.23 8.52 -5.65
N ASN A 66 11.13 8.30 -6.58
CA ASN A 66 11.23 9.05 -7.83
C ASN A 66 10.94 8.09 -8.98
N TRP A 67 9.85 8.34 -9.69
CA TRP A 67 9.35 7.51 -10.78
C TRP A 67 9.83 8.04 -12.11
N LYS A 68 10.44 7.18 -12.92
CA LYS A 68 10.84 7.50 -14.29
C LYS A 68 10.44 6.36 -15.23
N TYR A 69 9.70 6.68 -16.27
CA TYR A 69 9.39 5.70 -17.30
C TYR A 69 10.59 5.52 -18.25
N ASP A 70 11.06 4.29 -18.36
CA ASP A 70 12.12 3.88 -19.29
C ASP A 70 11.45 3.43 -20.59
N ARG A 71 11.56 4.25 -21.64
CA ARG A 71 10.90 4.00 -22.93
C ARG A 71 11.49 2.78 -23.64
N ASP A 72 12.79 2.54 -23.49
CA ASP A 72 13.48 1.44 -24.18
C ASP A 72 13.08 0.10 -23.58
N LYS A 73 12.95 0.06 -22.26
CA LYS A 73 12.53 -1.13 -21.51
C LYS A 73 11.01 -1.25 -21.35
N LYS A 74 10.24 -0.23 -21.79
CA LYS A 74 8.79 -0.13 -21.57
C LYS A 74 8.37 -0.42 -20.13
N ALA A 75 9.14 0.07 -19.18
CA ALA A 75 8.97 -0.21 -17.75
C ALA A 75 9.16 1.04 -16.90
N TRP A 76 8.47 1.09 -15.78
CA TRP A 76 8.69 2.11 -14.78
C TRP A 76 9.93 1.76 -13.93
N ARG A 77 10.83 2.72 -13.81
CA ARG A 77 11.97 2.66 -12.90
C ARG A 77 11.69 3.52 -11.69
N VAL A 78 11.79 2.94 -10.50
CA VAL A 78 11.62 3.66 -9.24
C VAL A 78 12.96 3.77 -8.54
N LYS A 79 13.36 5.00 -8.20
CA LYS A 79 14.53 5.27 -7.40
C LYS A 79 14.11 5.93 -6.10
N TYR A 80 14.42 5.33 -4.98
CA TYR A 80 14.22 5.97 -3.68
C TYR A 80 15.38 6.93 -3.39
N VAL A 81 15.05 8.15 -3.00
CA VAL A 81 16.03 9.18 -2.63
C VAL A 81 15.90 9.44 -1.15
N GLU A 82 17.01 9.26 -0.44
CA GLU A 82 17.09 9.54 0.99
C GLU A 82 17.27 11.04 1.24
N ARG A 83 16.56 11.54 2.24
CA ARG A 83 16.70 12.90 2.75
C ARG A 83 16.59 12.88 4.27
N LEU A 84 17.22 13.84 4.93
CA LEU A 84 17.03 14.03 6.36
C LEU A 84 15.57 14.41 6.62
N TRP A 85 14.92 13.67 7.52
CA TRP A 85 13.57 13.99 7.94
C TRP A 85 13.59 15.16 8.92
N ARG A 86 12.94 16.25 8.55
CA ARG A 86 12.80 17.45 9.37
C ARG A 86 11.33 17.73 9.72
N GLY A 87 10.47 16.77 9.48
CA GLY A 87 9.06 16.85 9.82
C GLY A 87 8.83 16.75 11.33
N MET A 88 7.62 17.09 11.77
CA MET A 88 7.18 16.77 13.13
C MET A 88 7.38 15.28 13.36
N PRO A 89 7.78 14.84 14.57
CA PRO A 89 7.71 13.44 14.94
C PRO A 89 6.27 13.02 14.61
N GLN A 90 6.08 12.29 13.53
CA GLN A 90 4.83 11.57 13.40
C GLN A 90 4.86 10.64 14.60
N ASP A 91 3.89 10.77 15.47
CA ASP A 91 3.59 9.73 16.44
C ASP A 91 3.76 8.44 15.66
N ALA A 92 4.67 7.60 16.16
CA ALA A 92 5.08 6.40 15.47
C ALA A 92 3.83 5.90 14.78
N LEU A 93 3.91 5.57 13.50
CA LEU A 93 2.76 5.03 12.80
C LEU A 93 2.30 3.87 13.67
N ASN A 94 1.54 4.21 14.70
CA ASN A 94 0.79 3.26 15.47
C ASN A 94 -0.17 2.73 14.40
N ALA A 95 0.32 1.73 13.66
CA ALA A 95 -0.50 0.93 12.79
C ALA A 95 -1.54 0.31 13.70
N ARG A 96 -2.49 1.15 14.10
CA ARG A 96 -3.63 0.79 14.89
C ARG A 96 -4.38 -0.22 14.05
N ASP A 97 -4.64 -1.36 14.62
CA ASP A 97 -5.52 -2.32 13.97
C ASP A 97 -6.90 -1.66 13.81
N ASN A 98 -7.20 -1.28 12.58
CA ASN A 98 -8.48 -0.69 12.19
C ASN A 98 -9.35 -1.68 11.39
N SER A 99 -9.06 -2.97 11.47
CA SER A 99 -9.79 -4.01 10.73
C SER A 99 -11.28 -3.99 11.01
N ALA A 100 -11.68 -3.77 12.26
CA ALA A 100 -13.08 -3.68 12.64
C ALA A 100 -13.77 -2.42 12.06
N GLU A 101 -13.08 -1.27 12.05
CA GLU A 101 -13.57 -0.04 11.44
C GLU A 101 -13.71 -0.21 9.92
N PHE A 102 -12.75 -0.85 9.29
CA PHE A 102 -12.77 -1.13 7.85
C PHE A 102 -13.92 -2.09 7.49
N GLU A 103 -14.12 -3.15 8.25
CA GLU A 103 -15.25 -4.07 8.07
C GLU A 103 -16.59 -3.33 8.18
N ASN A 104 -16.76 -2.51 9.20
CA ASN A 104 -17.98 -1.72 9.39
C ASN A 104 -18.25 -0.76 8.24
N VAL A 105 -17.23 -0.09 7.72
CA VAL A 105 -17.36 0.80 6.54
C VAL A 105 -17.77 0.01 5.31
N LEU A 106 -17.19 -1.17 5.08
CA LEU A 106 -17.58 -2.03 3.95
C LEU A 106 -19.05 -2.50 4.05
N VAL A 107 -19.51 -2.83 5.26
CA VAL A 107 -20.94 -3.16 5.49
C VAL A 107 -21.83 -1.99 5.16
N GLN A 108 -21.53 -0.80 5.68
CA GLN A 108 -22.33 0.40 5.46
C GLN A 108 -22.40 0.79 3.97
N ILE A 109 -21.29 0.75 3.25
CA ILE A 109 -21.26 1.13 1.84
C ILE A 109 -21.95 0.09 0.95
N ARG A 110 -21.84 -1.22 1.28
CA ARG A 110 -22.60 -2.29 0.62
C ARG A 110 -24.11 -2.05 0.76
N ASP A 111 -24.57 -1.84 1.98
CA ASP A 111 -25.98 -1.65 2.28
C ASP A 111 -26.52 -0.37 1.63
N PHE A 112 -25.71 0.68 1.61
CA PHE A 112 -26.03 1.90 0.88
C PHE A 112 -26.14 1.66 -0.62
N ALA A 113 -25.21 0.93 -1.21
CA ALA A 113 -25.21 0.59 -2.64
C ALA A 113 -26.49 -0.18 -3.02
N SER A 114 -26.86 -1.20 -2.25
CA SER A 114 -28.13 -1.93 -2.45
C SER A 114 -29.35 -1.00 -2.30
N LYS A 115 -29.36 -0.13 -1.29
CA LYS A 115 -30.48 0.79 -1.06
C LYS A 115 -30.75 1.74 -2.22
N ILE A 116 -29.69 2.15 -2.95
CA ILE A 116 -29.82 3.04 -4.11
C ILE A 116 -29.91 2.28 -5.45
N GLY A 117 -30.02 0.95 -5.42
CA GLY A 117 -30.13 0.10 -6.63
C GLY A 117 -28.83 -0.12 -7.38
N CYS A 118 -27.68 0.12 -6.76
CA CYS A 118 -26.35 -0.10 -7.36
C CYS A 118 -25.83 -1.51 -7.03
N GLU A 119 -26.55 -2.55 -7.45
CA GLU A 119 -26.30 -3.93 -7.07
C GLU A 119 -24.90 -4.44 -7.44
N ASN A 120 -24.33 -3.99 -8.56
CA ASN A 120 -22.96 -4.36 -8.95
C ASN A 120 -21.92 -3.93 -7.89
N PHE A 121 -22.06 -2.72 -7.35
CA PHE A 121 -21.18 -2.22 -6.30
C PHE A 121 -21.46 -2.92 -4.97
N ALA A 122 -22.73 -3.18 -4.64
CA ALA A 122 -23.07 -3.96 -3.45
C ALA A 122 -22.39 -5.34 -3.48
N GLN A 123 -22.41 -6.04 -4.62
CA GLN A 123 -21.72 -7.32 -4.80
C GLN A 123 -20.21 -7.20 -4.68
N THR A 124 -19.62 -6.12 -5.20
CA THR A 124 -18.19 -5.84 -5.07
C THR A 124 -17.80 -5.67 -3.60
N PHE A 125 -18.55 -4.88 -2.84
CA PHE A 125 -18.29 -4.69 -1.42
C PHE A 125 -18.57 -5.95 -0.59
N ASP A 126 -19.55 -6.76 -0.97
CA ASP A 126 -19.78 -8.07 -0.34
C ASP A 126 -18.61 -9.03 -0.59
N SER A 127 -18.06 -9.03 -1.78
CA SER A 127 -16.85 -9.80 -2.13
C SER A 127 -15.64 -9.36 -1.31
N ALA A 128 -15.45 -8.05 -1.13
CA ALA A 128 -14.41 -7.50 -0.26
C ALA A 128 -14.59 -7.94 1.19
N LEU A 129 -15.82 -7.90 1.72
CA LEU A 129 -16.15 -8.37 3.07
C LEU A 129 -15.82 -9.84 3.26
N LYS A 130 -16.21 -10.70 2.33
CA LYS A 130 -15.91 -12.13 2.38
C LYS A 130 -14.40 -12.40 2.38
N THR A 131 -13.65 -11.65 1.58
CA THR A 131 -12.19 -11.75 1.54
C THR A 131 -11.57 -11.29 2.87
N LEU A 132 -12.03 -10.17 3.42
CA LEU A 132 -11.55 -9.63 4.70
C LEU A 132 -11.76 -10.62 5.84
N ARG A 133 -12.93 -11.25 5.91
CA ARG A 133 -13.30 -12.25 6.92
C ARG A 133 -12.63 -13.60 6.73
N GLY A 134 -12.03 -13.83 5.56
CA GLY A 134 -11.44 -15.13 5.21
C GLY A 134 -12.46 -16.18 4.77
N GLU A 135 -13.67 -15.75 4.42
CA GLU A 135 -14.73 -16.59 3.86
C GLU A 135 -14.53 -16.85 2.36
N ALA A 136 -13.73 -16.01 1.71
CA ALA A 136 -13.29 -16.18 0.33
C ALA A 136 -11.76 -16.20 0.25
N ALA A 137 -11.24 -16.91 -0.75
CA ALA A 137 -9.81 -16.96 -1.02
C ALA A 137 -9.30 -15.58 -1.50
N VAL A 138 -8.08 -15.24 -1.10
CA VAL A 138 -7.37 -14.09 -1.64
C VAL A 138 -7.03 -14.38 -3.10
N GLY A 139 -7.32 -13.43 -4.00
CA GLY A 139 -7.01 -13.59 -5.42
C GLY A 139 -5.52 -13.84 -5.67
N GLU A 140 -5.21 -14.61 -6.70
CA GLU A 140 -3.84 -15.05 -7.03
C GLU A 140 -2.85 -13.89 -7.12
N TYR A 141 -3.23 -12.78 -7.71
CA TYR A 141 -2.40 -11.59 -7.80
C TYR A 141 -1.90 -11.13 -6.41
N TYR A 142 -2.78 -11.05 -5.43
CA TYR A 142 -2.42 -10.62 -4.07
C TYR A 142 -1.62 -11.69 -3.35
N ALA A 143 -2.01 -12.96 -3.49
CA ALA A 143 -1.34 -14.08 -2.86
C ALA A 143 0.12 -14.21 -3.31
N VAL A 144 0.40 -13.99 -4.60
CA VAL A 144 1.76 -14.08 -5.16
C VAL A 144 2.54 -12.79 -4.89
N SER A 145 1.95 -11.62 -5.18
CA SER A 145 2.65 -10.34 -5.08
C SER A 145 2.98 -9.94 -3.64
N PHE A 146 2.21 -10.41 -2.68
CA PHE A 146 2.31 -10.03 -1.27
C PHE A 146 2.44 -11.22 -0.32
N ALA A 147 2.98 -12.33 -0.80
CA ALA A 147 3.14 -13.59 -0.05
C ALA A 147 3.88 -13.43 1.30
N ALA A 148 4.68 -12.39 1.46
CA ALA A 148 5.40 -12.10 2.70
C ALA A 148 4.54 -11.45 3.79
N LEU A 149 3.30 -11.01 3.47
CA LEU A 149 2.42 -10.41 4.46
C LEU A 149 1.77 -11.48 5.35
N PRO A 150 1.58 -11.20 6.64
CA PRO A 150 0.72 -12.01 7.49
C PRO A 150 -0.70 -12.14 6.91
N GLN A 151 -1.33 -13.29 7.05
CA GLN A 151 -2.64 -13.57 6.45
C GLN A 151 -3.72 -12.52 6.75
N PRO A 152 -3.86 -11.98 7.97
CA PRO A 152 -4.82 -10.91 8.23
C PRO A 152 -4.53 -9.64 7.41
N SER A 153 -3.26 -9.23 7.32
CA SER A 153 -2.84 -8.06 6.54
C SER A 153 -3.04 -8.29 5.04
N LEU A 154 -2.73 -9.49 4.56
CA LEU A 154 -2.94 -9.87 3.16
C LEU A 154 -4.42 -9.78 2.77
N ARG A 155 -5.31 -10.31 3.64
CA ARG A 155 -6.77 -10.23 3.44
C ARG A 155 -7.28 -8.79 3.45
N ALA A 156 -6.83 -7.97 4.40
CA ALA A 156 -7.20 -6.56 4.46
C ALA A 156 -6.74 -5.81 3.22
N PHE A 157 -5.52 -6.07 2.74
CA PHE A 157 -4.98 -5.46 1.53
C PHE A 157 -5.75 -5.88 0.27
N ALA A 158 -6.07 -7.16 0.15
CA ALA A 158 -6.86 -7.68 -0.96
C ALA A 158 -8.30 -7.13 -0.94
N ALA A 159 -8.93 -7.09 0.22
CA ALA A 159 -10.27 -6.52 0.39
C ALA A 159 -10.31 -5.04 0.00
N ALA A 160 -9.30 -4.26 0.40
CA ALA A 160 -9.18 -2.86 0.01
C ALA A 160 -9.06 -2.71 -1.51
N GLY A 161 -8.27 -3.56 -2.17
CA GLY A 161 -8.14 -3.56 -3.63
C GLY A 161 -9.43 -3.98 -4.35
N ILE A 162 -10.19 -4.93 -3.82
CA ILE A 162 -11.51 -5.31 -4.36
C ILE A 162 -12.49 -4.15 -4.21
N ALA A 163 -12.47 -3.46 -3.07
CA ALA A 163 -13.38 -2.35 -2.77
C ALA A 163 -12.98 -1.03 -3.46
N ASP A 164 -11.86 -0.97 -4.17
CA ASP A 164 -11.42 0.22 -4.92
C ASP A 164 -12.23 0.37 -6.20
N VAL A 165 -13.38 1.00 -6.06
CA VAL A 165 -14.33 1.29 -7.16
C VAL A 165 -14.15 2.70 -7.74
N PHE A 166 -13.14 3.44 -7.27
CA PHE A 166 -12.83 4.80 -7.71
C PHE A 166 -11.63 4.79 -8.66
N GLY A 167 -11.78 5.39 -9.84
CA GLY A 167 -10.66 5.64 -10.75
C GLY A 167 -10.65 4.82 -12.03
N ALA A 168 -11.61 3.93 -12.27
CA ALA A 168 -11.82 3.30 -13.57
C ALA A 168 -13.00 3.92 -14.32
N MET A 169 -13.01 3.79 -15.66
CA MET A 169 -14.21 4.08 -16.46
C MET A 169 -15.34 3.12 -16.03
N GLY A 170 -16.41 3.67 -15.48
CA GLY A 170 -17.48 2.91 -14.83
C GLY A 170 -17.41 2.93 -13.31
N SER A 171 -16.52 3.77 -12.75
CA SER A 171 -16.58 4.11 -11.32
C SER A 171 -17.91 4.75 -10.96
N TRP A 172 -18.29 4.59 -9.74
CA TRP A 172 -19.50 5.11 -9.09
C TRP A 172 -19.63 6.61 -9.22
#